data_315c745ea003e5cfe0bf925361412b15
#
_entry.id   315c745ea003e5cfe0bf925361412b15
#
_cell.length_a   1.000
_cell.length_b   1.000
_cell.length_c   1.000
_cell.angle_alpha   90.00
_cell.angle_beta   90.00
_cell.angle_gamma   90.00
#
_symmetry.space_group_name_H-M   'P 1'
#
loop_
_entity.id
_entity.type
_entity.pdbx_description
1 polymer ?
#
loop_
_entity_poly.entity_id
_entity_poly.type
_entity_poly.pdbx_seq_one_letter_code
_entity_poly.pdbx_strand_id
1 'polypeptide(L)'
;MGAPTMGRRAWLAAAAAACTEAREREPEGSGRASTAPSAAPPKSAAASATSVPAGPTRDDAAPAVPRLELGSWPTPVEEAPALARALGVSELWIKRDDLSSPLFGGGKVRKLERLLADARGRGCLRVITFGAVGSNHAVATAAFGAREGFSVTVRLAGQPRGPVVARNLAACARFGARIEAVGGLADAFERASRAALEEPAGTRPYVIGPGGTSELGNLGMMDAGLELAGQVARGELPAPDVVVLAMGTMGSAVGIAAGLGAAGLRCRIVAVRCSSLASSSDAGYARAVETFGRELAARGMAARFAEVVLEHGALGAGYGVATRDAERAVVLAREHAGLSLETTYTGKAMAALAARGTKLGPRVLFWASQPQPLDVDPSKVDRRTVPRSLWRYLEA
;
A
#
# COMPACT_ATOMS: atom_id res chain seq x y z
N MET A 1 -32.92 13.89 -8.01
CA MET A 1 -32.53 14.61 -6.77
C MET A 1 -31.22 13.99 -6.31
N GLY A 2 -30.09 14.72 -6.44
CA GLY A 2 -28.76 14.19 -6.17
C GLY A 2 -28.49 14.10 -4.68
N ALA A 3 -28.01 12.95 -4.22
CA ALA A 3 -27.51 12.77 -2.86
C ALA A 3 -26.27 13.67 -2.62
N PRO A 4 -26.14 14.30 -1.46
CA PRO A 4 -25.01 15.17 -1.15
C PRO A 4 -23.76 14.32 -0.95
N THR A 5 -22.79 14.42 -1.86
CA THR A 5 -21.43 13.94 -1.67
C THR A 5 -20.82 14.69 -0.50
N MET A 6 -20.64 14.03 0.62
CA MET A 6 -19.96 14.57 1.80
C MET A 6 -18.52 14.93 1.43
N GLY A 7 -18.27 16.20 1.59
CA GLY A 7 -17.34 16.96 0.83
C GLY A 7 -15.88 16.56 1.00
N ARG A 8 -15.16 16.66 -0.10
CA ARG A 8 -13.71 16.90 -0.20
C ARG A 8 -13.16 17.84 0.90
N ARG A 9 -13.97 18.75 1.45
CA ARG A 9 -13.62 19.63 2.58
C ARG A 9 -13.37 18.87 3.89
N ALA A 10 -14.12 17.80 4.17
CA ALA A 10 -13.92 17.01 5.39
C ALA A 10 -12.64 16.17 5.34
N TRP A 11 -12.26 15.69 4.15
CA TRP A 11 -11.00 14.95 3.96
C TRP A 11 -9.77 15.87 3.99
N LEU A 12 -9.87 17.07 3.40
CA LEU A 12 -8.82 18.11 3.48
C LEU A 12 -8.63 18.59 4.91
N ALA A 13 -9.70 18.72 5.71
CA ALA A 13 -9.62 19.07 7.11
C ALA A 13 -8.97 17.96 7.96
N ALA A 14 -9.25 16.69 7.68
CA ALA A 14 -8.63 15.56 8.38
C ALA A 14 -7.14 15.40 8.07
N ALA A 15 -6.73 15.69 6.83
CA ALA A 15 -5.32 15.68 6.44
C ALA A 15 -4.56 16.88 7.01
N ALA A 16 -5.18 18.05 7.13
CA ALA A 16 -4.60 19.26 7.73
C ALA A 16 -4.49 19.14 9.27
N ALA A 17 -5.50 18.60 9.95
CA ALA A 17 -5.48 18.39 11.40
C ALA A 17 -4.35 17.45 11.85
N ALA A 18 -4.05 16.43 11.04
CA ALA A 18 -2.93 15.51 11.31
C ALA A 18 -1.54 16.16 11.22
N CYS A 19 -1.41 17.33 10.58
CA CYS A 19 -0.14 18.07 10.45
C CYS A 19 0.06 19.13 11.53
N THR A 20 -1.01 19.62 12.16
CA THR A 20 -0.93 20.75 13.12
C THR A 20 -0.61 20.29 14.54
N GLU A 21 -1.00 19.08 14.95
CA GLU A 21 -0.76 18.54 16.29
C GLU A 21 0.69 18.07 16.55
N ALA A 22 1.54 18.02 15.53
CA ALA A 22 2.92 17.56 15.67
C ALA A 22 3.91 18.61 16.21
N ARG A 23 3.45 19.82 16.58
CA ARG A 23 4.32 20.92 17.03
C ARG A 23 4.38 21.18 18.52
N GLU A 24 3.54 20.56 19.33
CA GLU A 24 3.56 20.76 20.78
C GLU A 24 3.42 19.43 21.51
N ARG A 25 4.54 18.90 22.01
CA ARG A 25 4.72 18.20 23.30
C ARG A 25 6.00 17.38 23.31
N GLU A 26 7.00 17.91 24.00
CA GLU A 26 8.08 17.12 24.60
C GLU A 26 7.61 16.52 25.95
N PRO A 27 8.20 15.40 26.39
CA PRO A 27 7.66 14.62 27.51
C PRO A 27 8.31 14.98 28.83
N GLU A 28 7.52 15.18 29.87
CA GLU A 28 7.99 15.05 31.25
C GLU A 28 7.43 13.79 31.94
N GLY A 29 8.34 13.02 32.50
CA GLY A 29 8.36 12.43 33.82
C GLY A 29 7.45 11.27 34.22
N SER A 30 8.05 10.10 34.29
CA SER A 30 8.00 9.06 35.34
C SER A 30 6.73 8.82 36.20
N GLY A 31 6.31 7.54 36.32
CA GLY A 31 5.67 7.10 37.56
C GLY A 31 4.78 5.83 37.50
N ARG A 32 5.35 4.73 37.97
CA ARG A 32 4.74 3.62 38.72
C ARG A 32 3.79 2.64 38.06
N ALA A 33 4.25 1.39 38.08
CA ALA A 33 3.52 0.14 37.92
C ALA A 33 2.38 -0.02 38.93
N SER A 34 1.25 -0.59 38.48
CA SER A 34 0.23 -1.21 39.34
C SER A 34 -0.16 -2.54 38.74
N THR A 35 0.00 -3.57 39.55
CA THR A 35 -0.36 -4.96 39.31
C THR A 35 -1.85 -5.17 39.58
N ALA A 36 -2.54 -5.89 38.71
CA ALA A 36 -3.84 -6.52 39.02
C ALA A 36 -3.97 -7.88 38.31
N PRO A 37 -4.78 -8.81 38.83
CA PRO A 37 -4.49 -10.25 38.78
C PRO A 37 -5.11 -10.99 37.60
N SER A 38 -4.44 -12.10 37.26
CA SER A 38 -4.82 -13.16 36.34
C SER A 38 -6.18 -13.80 36.66
N ALA A 39 -7.03 -13.90 35.63
CA ALA A 39 -8.18 -14.82 35.61
C ALA A 39 -7.95 -15.91 34.56
N ALA A 40 -8.18 -17.17 34.97
CA ALA A 40 -7.98 -18.36 34.17
C ALA A 40 -9.07 -18.54 33.08
N PRO A 41 -8.76 -19.23 31.95
CA PRO A 41 -9.70 -19.42 30.85
C PRO A 41 -10.68 -20.60 31.13
N PRO A 42 -11.90 -20.55 30.62
CA PRO A 42 -12.82 -21.68 30.65
C PRO A 42 -12.54 -22.70 29.54
N LYS A 43 -12.90 -23.94 29.83
CA LYS A 43 -12.64 -25.15 29.07
C LYS A 43 -13.40 -25.21 27.73
N SER A 44 -12.73 -25.78 26.75
CA SER A 44 -13.14 -26.27 25.45
C SER A 44 -14.55 -26.86 25.37
N ALA A 45 -15.34 -26.37 24.40
CA ALA A 45 -16.47 -27.06 23.82
C ALA A 45 -16.19 -27.31 22.33
N ALA A 46 -16.41 -28.55 21.89
CA ALA A 46 -16.18 -29.02 20.54
C ALA A 46 -17.05 -28.25 19.52
N ALA A 47 -16.42 -27.71 18.49
CA ALA A 47 -17.09 -27.00 17.41
C ALA A 47 -17.56 -27.97 16.33
N SER A 48 -18.88 -28.08 16.18
CA SER A 48 -19.54 -28.69 15.03
C SER A 48 -19.22 -27.91 13.76
N ALA A 49 -18.96 -28.62 12.68
CA ALA A 49 -18.76 -28.06 11.35
C ALA A 49 -20.07 -27.40 10.87
N THR A 50 -20.06 -26.07 10.85
CA THR A 50 -21.16 -25.28 10.25
C THR A 50 -20.80 -24.97 8.79
N SER A 51 -21.68 -25.38 7.88
CA SER A 51 -21.68 -25.10 6.45
C SER A 51 -21.57 -23.59 6.19
N VAL A 52 -20.67 -23.20 5.30
CA VAL A 52 -20.53 -21.85 4.78
C VAL A 52 -21.80 -21.50 3.99
N PRO A 53 -22.53 -20.42 4.30
CA PRO A 53 -23.68 -20.01 3.49
C PRO A 53 -23.21 -19.56 2.10
N ALA A 54 -23.95 -19.98 1.06
CA ALA A 54 -23.78 -19.52 -0.30
C ALA A 54 -23.85 -17.99 -0.33
N GLY A 55 -22.89 -17.37 -1.01
CA GLY A 55 -22.83 -15.91 -1.16
C GLY A 55 -24.06 -15.35 -1.87
N PRO A 56 -24.36 -14.04 -1.69
CA PRO A 56 -25.53 -13.40 -2.28
C PRO A 56 -25.57 -13.53 -3.80
N THR A 57 -26.75 -13.84 -4.32
CA THR A 57 -27.03 -13.89 -5.75
C THR A 57 -26.86 -12.52 -6.42
N ARG A 58 -26.47 -12.51 -7.68
CA ARG A 58 -25.92 -11.36 -8.44
C ARG A 58 -26.87 -10.17 -8.70
N ASP A 59 -28.12 -10.19 -8.27
CA ASP A 59 -29.16 -9.26 -8.77
C ASP A 59 -29.34 -7.96 -7.97
N ASP A 60 -28.65 -7.78 -6.81
CA ASP A 60 -28.67 -6.53 -6.01
C ASP A 60 -27.29 -5.84 -5.91
N ALA A 61 -26.40 -6.06 -6.86
CA ALA A 61 -25.07 -5.47 -6.82
C ALA A 61 -25.13 -3.97 -7.09
N ALA A 62 -24.67 -3.16 -6.12
CA ALA A 62 -24.36 -1.75 -6.35
C ALA A 62 -23.52 -1.60 -7.65
N PRO A 63 -23.74 -0.53 -8.45
CA PRO A 63 -23.07 -0.38 -9.74
C PRO A 63 -21.56 -0.53 -9.57
N ALA A 64 -20.98 -1.44 -10.37
CA ALA A 64 -19.55 -1.75 -10.30
C ALA A 64 -18.73 -0.47 -10.46
N VAL A 65 -17.85 -0.19 -9.52
CA VAL A 65 -16.95 0.96 -9.62
C VAL A 65 -16.03 0.75 -10.84
N PRO A 66 -16.00 1.68 -11.82
CA PRO A 66 -15.20 1.52 -13.02
C PRO A 66 -13.72 1.24 -12.71
N ARG A 67 -13.10 0.38 -13.52
CA ARG A 67 -11.65 0.12 -13.47
C ARG A 67 -11.09 -0.02 -14.89
N LEU A 68 -9.81 0.33 -15.06
CA LEU A 68 -9.02 0.01 -16.25
C LEU A 68 -8.36 -1.36 -16.07
N GLU A 69 -8.01 -2.00 -17.15
CA GLU A 69 -7.24 -3.24 -17.16
C GLU A 69 -5.74 -2.91 -17.20
N LEU A 70 -5.13 -2.71 -16.05
CA LEU A 70 -3.72 -2.36 -15.93
C LEU A 70 -2.85 -3.56 -15.53
N GLY A 71 -3.43 -4.55 -14.89
CA GLY A 71 -2.77 -5.75 -14.41
C GLY A 71 -3.49 -7.03 -14.77
N SER A 72 -2.86 -8.16 -14.43
CA SER A 72 -3.40 -9.50 -14.60
C SER A 72 -3.79 -10.08 -13.25
N TRP A 73 -5.04 -10.50 -13.12
CA TRP A 73 -5.64 -11.00 -11.89
C TRP A 73 -6.31 -12.36 -12.07
N PRO A 74 -6.24 -13.29 -11.11
CA PRO A 74 -5.53 -13.17 -9.83
C PRO A 74 -4.01 -13.23 -10.00
N THR A 75 -3.25 -12.56 -9.10
CA THR A 75 -1.81 -12.78 -9.04
C THR A 75 -1.52 -14.15 -8.41
N PRO A 76 -0.40 -14.81 -8.79
CA PRO A 76 -0.08 -16.14 -8.25
C PRO A 76 0.07 -16.14 -6.73
N VAL A 77 -0.17 -17.31 -6.13
CA VAL A 77 0.24 -17.67 -4.78
C VAL A 77 1.20 -18.85 -4.88
N GLU A 78 2.33 -18.77 -4.21
CA GLU A 78 3.43 -19.75 -4.34
C GLU A 78 3.91 -20.15 -2.95
N GLU A 79 4.09 -21.44 -2.72
CA GLU A 79 4.75 -21.94 -1.51
C GLU A 79 6.26 -21.68 -1.56
N ALA A 80 6.87 -21.25 -0.45
CA ALA A 80 8.30 -20.93 -0.38
C ALA A 80 9.01 -21.72 0.73
N PRO A 81 9.11 -23.06 0.65
CA PRO A 81 9.59 -23.90 1.74
C PRO A 81 11.08 -23.68 2.08
N ALA A 82 11.92 -23.35 1.09
CA ALA A 82 13.32 -23.02 1.32
C ALA A 82 13.47 -21.71 2.11
N LEU A 83 12.69 -20.69 1.73
CA LEU A 83 12.67 -19.42 2.44
C LEU A 83 12.04 -19.56 3.84
N ALA A 84 11.00 -20.38 4.00
CA ALA A 84 10.39 -20.68 5.29
C ALA A 84 11.42 -21.19 6.29
N ARG A 85 12.22 -22.20 5.87
CA ARG A 85 13.32 -22.74 6.69
C ARG A 85 14.37 -21.69 7.03
N ALA A 86 14.78 -20.87 6.04
CA ALA A 86 15.79 -19.83 6.24
C ALA A 86 15.32 -18.74 7.22
N LEU A 87 14.01 -18.47 7.29
CA LEU A 87 13.40 -17.46 8.16
C LEU A 87 12.89 -18.04 9.50
N GLY A 88 12.96 -19.35 9.70
CA GLY A 88 12.49 -20.00 10.93
C GLY A 88 10.97 -19.94 11.11
N VAL A 89 10.19 -20.05 10.01
CA VAL A 89 8.73 -20.19 10.04
C VAL A 89 8.32 -21.58 9.55
N SER A 90 7.15 -22.05 9.96
CA SER A 90 6.72 -23.44 9.66
C SER A 90 6.32 -23.58 8.19
N GLU A 91 5.45 -22.72 7.71
CA GLU A 91 4.94 -22.72 6.34
C GLU A 91 4.84 -21.27 5.84
N LEU A 92 5.38 -21.00 4.65
CA LEU A 92 5.41 -19.66 4.05
C LEU A 92 4.86 -19.71 2.63
N TRP A 93 3.86 -18.88 2.40
CA TRP A 93 3.28 -18.61 1.08
C TRP A 93 3.58 -17.18 0.65
N ILE A 94 3.73 -16.97 -0.65
CA ILE A 94 4.01 -15.66 -1.24
C ILE A 94 2.86 -15.27 -2.15
N LYS A 95 2.20 -14.15 -1.87
CA LYS A 95 1.26 -13.50 -2.80
C LYS A 95 2.06 -12.62 -3.77
N ARG A 96 2.07 -12.96 -5.05
CA ARG A 96 2.97 -12.42 -6.08
C ARG A 96 2.40 -11.17 -6.77
N ASP A 97 2.05 -10.13 -5.98
CA ASP A 97 1.64 -8.85 -6.58
C ASP A 97 2.78 -8.16 -7.35
N ASP A 98 4.03 -8.52 -7.09
CA ASP A 98 5.19 -8.12 -7.89
C ASP A 98 5.08 -8.50 -9.38
N LEU A 99 4.29 -9.53 -9.70
CA LEU A 99 4.02 -10.01 -11.05
C LEU A 99 2.71 -9.49 -11.64
N SER A 100 2.04 -8.54 -11.00
CA SER A 100 0.71 -8.06 -11.39
C SER A 100 0.65 -7.43 -12.78
N SER A 101 1.77 -6.94 -13.33
CA SER A 101 1.83 -6.38 -14.68
C SER A 101 3.25 -6.45 -15.26
N PRO A 102 3.40 -6.79 -16.56
CA PRO A 102 4.71 -6.79 -17.22
C PRO A 102 5.27 -5.38 -17.42
N LEU A 103 4.43 -4.34 -17.46
CA LEU A 103 4.89 -2.96 -17.60
C LEU A 103 5.57 -2.46 -16.32
N PHE A 104 4.91 -2.63 -15.17
CA PHE A 104 5.43 -2.32 -13.85
C PHE A 104 4.49 -2.93 -12.80
N GLY A 105 4.88 -4.02 -12.19
CA GLY A 105 4.05 -4.75 -11.23
C GLY A 105 3.88 -4.05 -9.87
N GLY A 106 3.51 -4.83 -8.90
CA GLY A 106 3.34 -4.39 -7.52
C GLY A 106 1.92 -3.93 -7.18
N GLY A 107 1.62 -3.83 -5.90
CA GLY A 107 0.28 -3.50 -5.40
C GLY A 107 -0.27 -2.11 -5.78
N LYS A 108 0.54 -1.25 -6.43
CA LYS A 108 0.07 0.07 -6.88
C LYS A 108 -0.81 -0.03 -8.12
N VAL A 109 -0.66 -1.07 -8.93
CA VAL A 109 -1.46 -1.34 -10.12
C VAL A 109 -2.94 -1.41 -9.75
N ARG A 110 -3.29 -2.18 -8.70
CA ARG A 110 -4.67 -2.35 -8.20
C ARG A 110 -5.36 -1.02 -7.88
N LYS A 111 -4.63 -0.09 -7.29
CA LYS A 111 -5.14 1.24 -6.96
C LYS A 111 -5.34 2.09 -8.21
N LEU A 112 -4.35 2.05 -9.11
CA LEU A 112 -4.35 2.86 -10.34
C LEU A 112 -5.44 2.43 -11.30
N GLU A 113 -5.83 1.17 -11.36
CA GLU A 113 -6.97 0.70 -12.18
C GLU A 113 -8.22 1.54 -11.93
N ARG A 114 -8.52 1.83 -10.66
CA ARG A 114 -9.70 2.61 -10.28
C ARG A 114 -9.47 4.11 -10.34
N LEU A 115 -8.29 4.57 -9.92
CA LEU A 115 -7.97 6.01 -9.92
C LEU A 115 -7.87 6.59 -11.32
N LEU A 116 -7.25 5.87 -12.27
CA LEU A 116 -7.15 6.32 -13.66
C LEU A 116 -8.48 6.16 -14.40
N ALA A 117 -9.30 5.17 -14.04
CA ALA A 117 -10.67 5.05 -14.55
C ALA A 117 -11.53 6.25 -14.13
N ASP A 118 -11.46 6.67 -12.87
CA ASP A 118 -12.16 7.85 -12.36
C ASP A 118 -11.65 9.14 -13.03
N ALA A 119 -10.32 9.27 -13.20
CA ALA A 119 -9.74 10.39 -13.94
C ALA A 119 -10.30 10.48 -15.37
N ARG A 120 -10.37 9.35 -16.08
CA ARG A 120 -10.94 9.24 -17.44
C ARG A 120 -12.42 9.58 -17.46
N GLY A 121 -13.20 9.02 -16.54
CA GLY A 121 -14.63 9.29 -16.41
C GLY A 121 -14.97 10.76 -16.11
N ARG A 122 -14.04 11.49 -15.52
CA ARG A 122 -14.13 12.94 -15.28
C ARG A 122 -13.60 13.78 -16.47
N GLY A 123 -13.16 13.17 -17.55
CA GLY A 123 -12.60 13.87 -18.70
C GLY A 123 -11.23 14.53 -18.41
N CYS A 124 -10.51 14.13 -17.36
CA CYS A 124 -9.20 14.67 -17.07
C CYS A 124 -8.16 14.12 -18.06
N LEU A 125 -7.33 15.01 -18.62
CA LEU A 125 -6.21 14.64 -19.49
C LEU A 125 -4.87 14.66 -18.76
N ARG A 126 -4.84 15.28 -17.58
CA ARG A 126 -3.63 15.46 -16.77
C ARG A 126 -3.78 14.77 -15.42
N VAL A 127 -2.73 14.09 -14.99
CA VAL A 127 -2.63 13.44 -13.67
C VAL A 127 -1.44 14.04 -12.93
N ILE A 128 -1.64 14.42 -11.67
CA ILE A 128 -0.57 14.86 -10.78
C ILE A 128 -0.48 13.87 -9.62
N THR A 129 0.73 13.38 -9.32
CA THR A 129 0.96 12.50 -8.17
C THR A 129 2.19 12.90 -7.37
N PHE A 130 2.37 12.29 -6.19
CA PHE A 130 3.35 12.66 -5.18
C PHE A 130 4.07 11.42 -4.66
N GLY A 131 5.36 11.58 -4.36
CA GLY A 131 6.16 10.53 -3.73
C GLY A 131 7.54 11.03 -3.34
N ALA A 132 8.28 10.22 -2.62
CA ALA A 132 9.72 10.41 -2.52
C ALA A 132 10.39 10.07 -3.86
N VAL A 133 11.63 10.48 -4.07
CA VAL A 133 12.35 10.31 -5.36
C VAL A 133 12.37 8.86 -5.84
N GLY A 134 12.45 7.89 -4.93
CA GLY A 134 12.41 6.45 -5.24
C GLY A 134 11.02 5.81 -5.16
N SER A 135 9.94 6.59 -5.24
CA SER A 135 8.58 6.09 -5.06
C SER A 135 8.12 5.15 -6.18
N ASN A 136 7.84 3.88 -5.85
CA ASN A 136 7.20 2.93 -6.77
C ASN A 136 5.81 3.42 -7.23
N HIS A 137 5.11 4.23 -6.42
CA HIS A 137 3.83 4.80 -6.82
C HIS A 137 3.99 5.86 -7.92
N ALA A 138 5.03 6.70 -7.82
CA ALA A 138 5.32 7.69 -8.85
C ALA A 138 5.66 7.03 -10.18
N VAL A 139 6.50 5.97 -10.17
CA VAL A 139 6.83 5.20 -11.37
C VAL A 139 5.59 4.54 -11.96
N ALA A 140 4.79 3.85 -11.14
CA ALA A 140 3.57 3.20 -11.60
C ALA A 140 2.60 4.20 -12.24
N THR A 141 2.42 5.39 -11.61
CA THR A 141 1.54 6.43 -12.16
C THR A 141 2.08 6.99 -13.47
N ALA A 142 3.41 7.19 -13.58
CA ALA A 142 4.06 7.62 -14.83
C ALA A 142 3.84 6.59 -15.94
N ALA A 143 4.13 5.30 -15.67
CA ALA A 143 4.03 4.21 -16.64
C ALA A 143 2.59 4.01 -17.14
N PHE A 144 1.67 3.80 -16.22
CA PHE A 144 0.28 3.53 -16.58
C PHE A 144 -0.46 4.77 -17.06
N GLY A 145 -0.15 5.94 -16.49
CA GLY A 145 -0.72 7.20 -16.98
C GLY A 145 -0.32 7.47 -18.43
N ALA A 146 0.95 7.29 -18.79
CA ALA A 146 1.42 7.42 -20.16
C ALA A 146 0.76 6.39 -21.10
N ARG A 147 0.69 5.11 -20.68
CA ARG A 147 0.00 4.05 -21.45
C ARG A 147 -1.45 4.39 -21.73
N GLU A 148 -2.14 4.99 -20.76
CA GLU A 148 -3.55 5.34 -20.85
C GLU A 148 -3.79 6.74 -21.47
N GLY A 149 -2.75 7.41 -21.99
CA GLY A 149 -2.84 8.68 -22.69
C GLY A 149 -2.90 9.94 -21.80
N PHE A 150 -2.62 9.80 -20.49
CA PHE A 150 -2.56 10.95 -19.59
C PHE A 150 -1.19 11.65 -19.67
N SER A 151 -1.20 12.99 -19.59
CA SER A 151 -0.01 13.75 -19.25
C SER A 151 0.23 13.68 -17.75
N VAL A 152 1.34 13.05 -17.33
CA VAL A 152 1.63 12.80 -15.91
C VAL A 152 2.67 13.77 -15.37
N THR A 153 2.36 14.39 -14.24
CA THR A 153 3.33 15.14 -13.43
C THR A 153 3.59 14.40 -12.12
N VAL A 154 4.86 14.12 -11.81
CA VAL A 154 5.29 13.54 -10.54
C VAL A 154 6.00 14.58 -9.70
N ARG A 155 5.50 14.83 -8.48
CA ARG A 155 6.08 15.76 -7.50
C ARG A 155 6.85 14.97 -6.46
N LEU A 156 8.18 15.13 -6.45
CA LEU A 156 9.11 14.26 -5.74
C LEU A 156 9.83 15.01 -4.61
N ALA A 157 9.68 14.49 -3.38
CA ALA A 157 10.43 14.95 -2.21
C ALA A 157 11.71 14.12 -2.03
N GLY A 158 12.72 14.73 -1.41
CA GLY A 158 14.00 14.08 -1.13
C GLY A 158 13.87 12.87 -0.20
N GLN A 159 14.81 11.92 -0.36
CA GLN A 159 15.00 10.75 0.52
C GLN A 159 16.48 10.33 0.50
N PRO A 160 16.92 9.34 1.31
CA PRO A 160 18.25 8.73 1.16
C PRO A 160 18.47 8.20 -0.26
N ARG A 161 19.71 8.33 -0.77
CA ARG A 161 20.10 7.81 -2.10
C ARG A 161 20.24 6.29 -2.08
N GLY A 162 20.21 5.70 -3.26
CA GLY A 162 20.46 4.27 -3.47
C GLY A 162 20.05 3.80 -4.86
N PRO A 163 20.48 2.60 -5.28
CA PRO A 163 20.26 2.10 -6.65
C PRO A 163 18.78 2.04 -7.08
N VAL A 164 17.89 1.67 -6.17
CA VAL A 164 16.43 1.65 -6.43
C VAL A 164 15.92 3.07 -6.65
N VAL A 165 16.43 4.05 -5.89
CA VAL A 165 16.02 5.45 -5.99
C VAL A 165 16.46 6.03 -7.35
N ALA A 166 17.70 5.78 -7.75
CA ALA A 166 18.23 6.21 -9.05
C ALA A 166 17.40 5.62 -10.21
N ARG A 167 17.17 4.32 -10.17
CA ARG A 167 16.37 3.60 -11.19
C ARG A 167 14.96 4.13 -11.28
N ASN A 168 14.30 4.35 -10.16
CA ASN A 168 12.91 4.84 -10.13
C ASN A 168 12.80 6.28 -10.64
N LEU A 169 13.75 7.16 -10.32
CA LEU A 169 13.81 8.51 -10.89
C LEU A 169 13.99 8.44 -12.41
N ALA A 170 14.93 7.62 -12.87
CA ALA A 170 15.18 7.39 -14.29
C ALA A 170 13.96 6.82 -15.01
N ALA A 171 13.22 5.91 -14.37
CA ALA A 171 11.99 5.33 -14.90
C ALA A 171 10.89 6.37 -15.07
N CYS A 172 10.71 7.29 -14.12
CA CYS A 172 9.75 8.39 -14.26
C CYS A 172 10.07 9.24 -15.51
N ALA A 173 11.35 9.57 -15.74
CA ALA A 173 11.79 10.29 -16.94
C ALA A 173 11.56 9.48 -18.22
N ARG A 174 11.91 8.18 -18.23
CA ARG A 174 11.71 7.28 -19.38
C ARG A 174 10.23 7.15 -19.78
N PHE A 175 9.31 7.16 -18.82
CA PHE A 175 7.87 7.15 -19.10
C PHE A 175 7.31 8.53 -19.46
N GLY A 176 8.14 9.54 -19.65
CA GLY A 176 7.76 10.87 -20.10
C GLY A 176 7.03 11.71 -19.05
N ALA A 177 7.14 11.36 -17.77
CA ALA A 177 6.53 12.16 -16.73
C ALA A 177 7.26 13.50 -16.57
N ARG A 178 6.51 14.60 -16.40
CA ARG A 178 7.05 15.87 -15.93
C ARG A 178 7.44 15.70 -14.46
N ILE A 179 8.73 15.89 -14.16
CA ILE A 179 9.28 15.73 -12.81
C ILE A 179 9.41 17.11 -12.17
N GLU A 180 8.84 17.26 -10.97
CA GLU A 180 8.97 18.47 -10.16
C GLU A 180 9.51 18.11 -8.77
N ALA A 181 10.57 18.82 -8.32
CA ALA A 181 11.10 18.67 -6.98
C ALA A 181 10.27 19.47 -5.97
N VAL A 182 9.95 18.88 -4.81
CA VAL A 182 9.20 19.54 -3.75
C VAL A 182 9.90 19.37 -2.39
N GLY A 183 9.74 20.36 -1.49
CA GLY A 183 10.33 20.32 -0.15
C GLY A 183 9.60 19.38 0.81
N GLY A 184 8.27 19.25 0.66
CA GLY A 184 7.44 18.38 1.49
C GLY A 184 6.22 17.86 0.74
N LEU A 185 5.85 16.59 1.01
CA LEU A 185 4.76 15.93 0.27
C LEU A 185 3.38 16.45 0.68
N ALA A 186 3.14 16.66 1.97
CA ALA A 186 1.83 17.08 2.49
C ALA A 186 1.43 18.45 1.94
N ASP A 187 2.31 19.43 2.09
CA ASP A 187 2.11 20.79 1.60
C ASP A 187 2.01 20.87 0.07
N ALA A 188 2.85 20.11 -0.66
CA ALA A 188 2.78 20.05 -2.12
C ALA A 188 1.45 19.43 -2.61
N PHE A 189 0.94 18.42 -1.90
CA PHE A 189 -0.35 17.79 -2.18
C PHE A 189 -1.52 18.73 -1.90
N GLU A 190 -1.50 19.41 -0.78
CA GLU A 190 -2.55 20.38 -0.42
C GLU A 190 -2.63 21.53 -1.43
N ARG A 191 -1.49 22.15 -1.76
CA ARG A 191 -1.44 23.23 -2.79
C ARG A 191 -1.95 22.75 -4.13
N ALA A 192 -1.54 21.56 -4.59
CA ALA A 192 -2.01 21.04 -5.87
C ALA A 192 -3.50 20.75 -5.87
N SER A 193 -4.02 20.22 -4.76
CA SER A 193 -5.45 19.93 -4.63
C SER A 193 -6.29 21.21 -4.66
N ARG A 194 -5.82 22.29 -4.02
CA ARG A 194 -6.47 23.62 -4.10
C ARG A 194 -6.42 24.18 -5.50
N ALA A 195 -5.22 24.25 -6.10
CA ALA A 195 -5.05 24.81 -7.45
C ALA A 195 -5.89 24.05 -8.49
N ALA A 196 -5.99 22.71 -8.37
CA ALA A 196 -6.84 21.92 -9.26
C ALA A 196 -8.34 22.28 -9.14
N LEU A 197 -8.81 22.75 -7.99
CA LEU A 197 -10.20 23.17 -7.82
C LEU A 197 -10.49 24.55 -8.49
N GLU A 198 -9.47 25.38 -8.65
CA GLU A 198 -9.55 26.70 -9.28
C GLU A 198 -9.52 26.61 -10.80
N GLU A 199 -9.02 25.52 -11.39
CA GLU A 199 -9.00 25.30 -12.83
C GLU A 199 -10.39 24.99 -13.39
N PRO A 200 -10.69 25.42 -14.63
CA PRO A 200 -11.93 25.06 -15.33
C PRO A 200 -12.09 23.53 -15.43
N ALA A 201 -13.33 23.05 -15.43
CA ALA A 201 -13.62 21.61 -15.39
C ALA A 201 -12.91 20.80 -16.49
N GLY A 202 -12.85 21.32 -17.72
CA GLY A 202 -12.23 20.64 -18.87
C GLY A 202 -10.69 20.60 -18.88
N THR A 203 -10.03 21.44 -18.05
CA THR A 203 -8.56 21.49 -17.96
C THR A 203 -8.03 21.01 -16.61
N ARG A 204 -8.94 20.70 -15.68
CA ARG A 204 -8.60 20.32 -14.31
C ARG A 204 -7.78 19.04 -14.26
N PRO A 205 -6.61 19.04 -13.58
CA PRO A 205 -5.86 17.81 -13.39
C PRO A 205 -6.53 16.89 -12.37
N TYR A 206 -6.37 15.60 -12.56
CA TYR A 206 -6.71 14.60 -11.55
C TYR A 206 -5.56 14.46 -10.57
N VAL A 207 -5.80 14.76 -9.30
CA VAL A 207 -4.77 14.74 -8.25
C VAL A 207 -4.84 13.44 -7.48
N ILE A 208 -3.76 12.63 -7.56
CA ILE A 208 -3.59 11.36 -6.84
C ILE A 208 -2.64 11.60 -5.67
N GLY A 209 -3.09 11.38 -4.44
CA GLY A 209 -2.29 11.52 -3.24
C GLY A 209 -1.14 10.49 -3.15
N PRO A 210 -0.20 10.69 -2.19
CA PRO A 210 0.93 9.79 -1.99
C PRO A 210 0.49 8.33 -1.85
N GLY A 211 1.16 7.43 -2.60
CA GLY A 211 0.86 5.99 -2.59
C GLY A 211 -0.49 5.59 -3.17
N GLY A 212 -1.24 6.52 -3.79
CA GLY A 212 -2.58 6.27 -4.32
C GLY A 212 -3.62 5.95 -3.24
N THR A 213 -3.35 6.35 -2.00
CA THR A 213 -4.26 6.09 -0.88
C THR A 213 -5.41 7.07 -0.90
N SER A 214 -6.59 6.54 -1.06
CA SER A 214 -7.90 7.19 -1.02
C SER A 214 -8.95 6.10 -0.89
N GLU A 215 -10.19 6.44 -0.64
CA GLU A 215 -11.31 5.50 -0.60
C GLU A 215 -11.36 4.67 -1.90
N LEU A 216 -11.24 5.34 -3.05
CA LEU A 216 -11.25 4.68 -4.35
C LEU A 216 -10.02 3.77 -4.57
N GLY A 217 -8.82 4.22 -4.18
CA GLY A 217 -7.62 3.38 -4.24
C GLY A 217 -7.68 2.19 -3.26
N ASN A 218 -8.34 2.36 -2.12
CA ASN A 218 -8.52 1.30 -1.14
C ASN A 218 -9.48 0.20 -1.65
N LEU A 219 -10.46 0.53 -2.49
CA LEU A 219 -11.30 -0.47 -3.16
C LEU A 219 -10.47 -1.42 -4.03
N GLY A 220 -9.45 -0.92 -4.75
CA GLY A 220 -8.54 -1.78 -5.50
C GLY A 220 -7.73 -2.75 -4.62
N MET A 221 -7.43 -2.35 -3.38
CA MET A 221 -6.80 -3.25 -2.40
C MET A 221 -7.82 -4.15 -1.69
N MET A 222 -9.09 -3.75 -1.59
CA MET A 222 -10.17 -4.62 -1.13
C MET A 222 -10.38 -5.78 -2.13
N ASP A 223 -10.34 -5.51 -3.43
CA ASP A 223 -10.36 -6.56 -4.46
C ASP A 223 -9.23 -7.58 -4.25
N ALA A 224 -8.04 -7.12 -3.84
CA ALA A 224 -6.91 -8.01 -3.54
C ALA A 224 -7.19 -8.95 -2.35
N GLY A 225 -7.84 -8.44 -1.31
CA GLY A 225 -8.26 -9.26 -0.17
C GLY A 225 -9.34 -10.28 -0.56
N LEU A 226 -10.33 -9.87 -1.36
CA LEU A 226 -11.35 -10.77 -1.92
C LEU A 226 -10.74 -11.84 -2.82
N GLU A 227 -9.77 -11.45 -3.66
CA GLU A 227 -9.01 -12.36 -4.53
C GLU A 227 -8.29 -13.44 -3.73
N LEU A 228 -7.56 -13.07 -2.67
CA LEU A 228 -6.89 -14.03 -1.80
C LEU A 228 -7.88 -14.99 -1.14
N ALA A 229 -9.00 -14.48 -0.63
CA ALA A 229 -10.03 -15.33 -0.05
C ALA A 229 -10.63 -16.30 -1.08
N GLY A 230 -10.83 -15.85 -2.31
CA GLY A 230 -11.25 -16.72 -3.43
C GLY A 230 -10.21 -17.79 -3.77
N GLN A 231 -8.92 -17.48 -3.74
CA GLN A 231 -7.84 -18.45 -3.95
C GLN A 231 -7.82 -19.52 -2.85
N VAL A 232 -8.00 -19.13 -1.57
CA VAL A 232 -8.15 -20.07 -0.46
C VAL A 232 -9.39 -20.96 -0.67
N ALA A 233 -10.52 -20.40 -1.05
CA ALA A 233 -11.75 -21.15 -1.28
C ALA A 233 -11.64 -22.17 -2.43
N ARG A 234 -10.80 -21.89 -3.43
CA ARG A 234 -10.51 -22.83 -4.53
C ARG A 234 -9.40 -23.84 -4.21
N GLY A 235 -8.83 -23.78 -3.02
CA GLY A 235 -7.75 -24.69 -2.61
C GLY A 235 -6.38 -24.41 -3.25
N GLU A 236 -6.17 -23.21 -3.79
CA GLU A 236 -4.87 -22.81 -4.35
C GLU A 236 -3.79 -22.64 -3.27
N LEU A 237 -4.21 -22.36 -2.04
CA LEU A 237 -3.38 -22.35 -0.85
C LEU A 237 -4.25 -22.65 0.39
N PRO A 238 -3.66 -23.15 1.50
CA PRO A 238 -4.38 -23.26 2.77
C PRO A 238 -4.68 -21.87 3.33
N ALA A 239 -5.74 -21.75 4.12
CA ALA A 239 -6.06 -20.49 4.80
C ALA A 239 -4.88 -20.02 5.67
N PRO A 240 -4.28 -18.87 5.42
CA PRO A 240 -3.17 -18.37 6.23
C PRO A 240 -3.66 -17.93 7.62
N ASP A 241 -2.88 -18.17 8.65
CA ASP A 241 -3.13 -17.65 9.99
C ASP A 241 -2.77 -16.16 10.06
N VAL A 242 -1.74 -15.76 9.30
CA VAL A 242 -1.24 -14.38 9.23
C VAL A 242 -0.85 -13.99 7.81
N VAL A 243 -1.25 -12.79 7.43
CA VAL A 243 -0.74 -12.09 6.25
C VAL A 243 0.24 -11.01 6.68
N VAL A 244 1.47 -11.04 6.19
CA VAL A 244 2.50 -10.01 6.47
C VAL A 244 2.66 -9.12 5.24
N LEU A 245 2.55 -7.80 5.41
CA LEU A 245 2.71 -6.83 4.33
C LEU A 245 3.43 -5.55 4.77
N ALA A 246 4.11 -4.91 3.83
CA ALA A 246 4.73 -3.61 4.05
C ALA A 246 3.68 -2.48 4.02
N MET A 247 3.72 -1.59 5.00
CA MET A 247 2.79 -0.48 5.14
C MET A 247 3.51 0.88 5.04
N GLY A 248 3.17 1.65 3.99
CA GLY A 248 3.58 3.05 3.83
C GLY A 248 2.45 4.00 4.23
N THR A 249 1.52 4.26 3.31
CA THR A 249 0.38 5.18 3.47
C THR A 249 -0.92 4.48 3.89
N MET A 250 -0.83 3.31 4.48
CA MET A 250 -1.89 2.44 5.05
C MET A 250 -2.92 1.87 4.06
N GLY A 251 -3.18 2.49 2.91
CA GLY A 251 -4.27 2.08 2.03
C GLY A 251 -4.27 0.61 1.61
N SER A 252 -3.08 -0.05 1.53
CA SER A 252 -3.02 -1.49 1.25
C SER A 252 -3.51 -2.31 2.44
N ALA A 253 -3.09 -1.97 3.67
CA ALA A 253 -3.52 -2.67 4.87
C ALA A 253 -5.03 -2.53 5.09
N VAL A 254 -5.57 -1.31 4.96
CA VAL A 254 -7.01 -1.03 5.10
C VAL A 254 -7.84 -1.76 4.05
N GLY A 255 -7.44 -1.68 2.77
CA GLY A 255 -8.19 -2.33 1.69
C GLY A 255 -8.16 -3.86 1.80
N ILE A 256 -6.98 -4.47 1.99
CA ILE A 256 -6.87 -5.93 2.15
C ILE A 256 -7.67 -6.40 3.37
N ALA A 257 -7.61 -5.67 4.50
CA ALA A 257 -8.40 -6.00 5.68
C ALA A 257 -9.91 -5.98 5.41
N ALA A 258 -10.38 -5.00 4.65
CA ALA A 258 -11.78 -4.93 4.24
C ALA A 258 -12.18 -6.11 3.33
N GLY A 259 -11.34 -6.47 2.36
CA GLY A 259 -11.60 -7.60 1.46
C GLY A 259 -11.66 -8.93 2.18
N LEU A 260 -10.69 -9.22 3.05
CA LEU A 260 -10.65 -10.44 3.86
C LEU A 260 -11.82 -10.49 4.85
N GLY A 261 -12.14 -9.37 5.50
CA GLY A 261 -13.28 -9.27 6.42
C GLY A 261 -14.62 -9.45 5.73
N ALA A 262 -14.80 -8.86 4.53
CA ALA A 262 -16.02 -9.04 3.73
C ALA A 262 -16.20 -10.49 3.26
N ALA A 263 -15.11 -11.18 2.91
CA ALA A 263 -15.12 -12.59 2.54
C ALA A 263 -15.24 -13.54 3.75
N GLY A 264 -15.15 -13.03 4.98
CA GLY A 264 -15.17 -13.86 6.20
C GLY A 264 -13.95 -14.74 6.39
N LEU A 265 -12.82 -14.48 5.69
CA LEU A 265 -11.58 -15.22 5.88
C LEU A 265 -10.94 -14.85 7.22
N ARG A 266 -10.87 -15.82 8.11
CA ARG A 266 -10.28 -15.64 9.44
C ARG A 266 -8.75 -15.68 9.35
N CYS A 267 -8.13 -14.55 9.18
CA CYS A 267 -6.68 -14.39 9.31
C CYS A 267 -6.37 -13.01 9.90
N ARG A 268 -5.20 -12.90 10.52
CA ARG A 268 -4.68 -11.62 11.04
C ARG A 268 -3.73 -11.01 10.02
N ILE A 269 -3.69 -9.69 9.92
CA ILE A 269 -2.71 -8.96 9.12
C ILE A 269 -1.67 -8.36 10.05
N VAL A 270 -0.39 -8.57 9.76
CA VAL A 270 0.73 -7.82 10.33
C VAL A 270 1.18 -6.79 9.31
N ALA A 271 0.79 -5.55 9.54
CA ALA A 271 1.13 -4.42 8.67
C ALA A 271 2.40 -3.74 9.20
N VAL A 272 3.52 -4.00 8.53
CA VAL A 272 4.84 -3.53 8.95
C VAL A 272 5.03 -2.07 8.54
N ARG A 273 5.12 -1.18 9.51
CA ARG A 273 5.32 0.25 9.30
C ARG A 273 6.68 0.55 8.68
N CYS A 274 6.69 1.10 7.48
CA CYS A 274 7.88 1.49 6.74
C CYS A 274 7.94 3.00 6.46
N SER A 275 7.00 3.78 7.00
CA SER A 275 6.87 5.22 6.77
C SER A 275 7.00 6.00 8.06
N SER A 276 7.66 7.16 7.98
CA SER A 276 7.77 8.12 9.08
C SER A 276 6.55 9.04 9.18
N LEU A 277 5.53 8.89 8.32
CA LEU A 277 4.34 9.72 8.37
C LEU A 277 3.60 9.55 9.71
N ALA A 278 3.21 10.66 10.33
CA ALA A 278 2.42 10.64 11.56
C ALA A 278 1.09 9.89 11.40
N SER A 279 0.48 9.97 10.21
CA SER A 279 -0.72 9.21 9.87
C SER A 279 -0.52 7.69 9.91
N SER A 280 0.73 7.18 9.73
CA SER A 280 1.04 5.75 9.77
C SER A 280 1.20 5.24 11.21
N SER A 281 0.29 5.61 12.10
CA SER A 281 0.18 5.24 13.51
C SER A 281 -1.11 4.45 13.74
N ASP A 282 -1.26 3.85 14.93
CA ASP A 282 -2.48 3.12 15.31
C ASP A 282 -3.72 4.02 15.23
N ALA A 283 -3.64 5.24 15.75
CA ALA A 283 -4.73 6.22 15.63
C ALA A 283 -5.02 6.61 14.17
N GLY A 284 -3.97 6.75 13.34
CA GLY A 284 -4.12 7.01 11.91
C GLY A 284 -4.78 5.84 11.18
N TYR A 285 -4.41 4.61 11.53
CA TYR A 285 -5.03 3.41 10.98
C TYR A 285 -6.51 3.31 11.37
N ALA A 286 -6.85 3.54 12.64
CA ALA A 286 -8.24 3.52 13.10
C ALA A 286 -9.10 4.55 12.35
N ARG A 287 -8.62 5.77 12.16
CA ARG A 287 -9.31 6.78 11.34
C ARG A 287 -9.48 6.37 9.88
N ALA A 288 -8.47 5.72 9.29
CA ALA A 288 -8.54 5.24 7.91
C ALA A 288 -9.57 4.10 7.75
N VAL A 289 -9.67 3.19 8.71
CA VAL A 289 -10.69 2.13 8.77
C VAL A 289 -12.08 2.75 8.90
N GLU A 290 -12.27 3.69 9.82
CA GLU A 290 -13.56 4.38 10.01
C GLU A 290 -14.01 5.11 8.73
N THR A 291 -13.10 5.86 8.11
CA THR A 291 -13.39 6.61 6.88
C THR A 291 -13.74 5.67 5.73
N PHE A 292 -12.97 4.61 5.54
CA PHE A 292 -13.24 3.63 4.49
C PHE A 292 -14.50 2.81 4.79
N GLY A 293 -14.79 2.51 6.06
CA GLY A 293 -16.02 1.85 6.48
C GLY A 293 -17.27 2.67 6.15
N ARG A 294 -17.24 3.99 6.36
CA ARG A 294 -18.32 4.88 5.94
C ARG A 294 -18.51 4.89 4.43
N GLU A 295 -17.43 4.89 3.66
CA GLU A 295 -17.50 4.82 2.21
C GLU A 295 -18.09 3.51 1.70
N LEU A 296 -17.69 2.38 2.30
CA LEU A 296 -18.28 1.08 1.97
C LEU A 296 -19.77 1.04 2.28
N ALA A 297 -20.19 1.52 3.45
CA ALA A 297 -21.59 1.60 3.82
C ALA A 297 -22.40 2.50 2.88
N ALA A 298 -21.86 3.66 2.47
CA ALA A 298 -22.49 4.56 1.51
C ALA A 298 -22.69 3.91 0.12
N ARG A 299 -21.89 2.87 -0.20
CA ARG A 299 -22.03 2.06 -1.42
C ARG A 299 -22.87 0.80 -1.24
N GLY A 300 -23.51 0.61 -0.08
CA GLY A 300 -24.25 -0.61 0.23
C GLY A 300 -23.35 -1.84 0.44
N MET A 301 -22.03 -1.66 0.64
CA MET A 301 -21.08 -2.74 0.84
C MET A 301 -20.88 -3.04 2.34
N ALA A 302 -20.62 -4.30 2.68
CA ALA A 302 -20.33 -4.68 4.06
C ALA A 302 -19.01 -4.07 4.55
N ALA A 303 -19.07 -3.25 5.59
CA ALA A 303 -17.93 -2.65 6.26
C ALA A 303 -17.37 -3.59 7.34
N ARG A 304 -16.80 -4.74 6.93
CA ARG A 304 -16.15 -5.70 7.81
C ARG A 304 -14.66 -5.71 7.50
N PHE A 305 -13.84 -5.76 8.56
CA PHE A 305 -12.38 -5.73 8.43
C PHE A 305 -11.78 -6.91 9.19
N ALA A 306 -10.78 -7.55 8.60
CA ALA A 306 -9.93 -8.49 9.31
C ALA A 306 -9.09 -7.74 10.37
N GLU A 307 -8.64 -8.44 11.40
CA GLU A 307 -7.76 -7.90 12.43
C GLU A 307 -6.43 -7.44 11.81
N VAL A 308 -5.98 -6.24 12.17
CA VAL A 308 -4.68 -5.71 11.76
C VAL A 308 -3.86 -5.30 12.98
N VAL A 309 -2.65 -5.83 13.05
CA VAL A 309 -1.63 -5.44 14.04
C VAL A 309 -0.58 -4.61 13.32
N LEU A 310 -0.32 -3.39 13.80
CA LEU A 310 0.76 -2.57 13.27
C LEU A 310 2.09 -2.98 13.91
N GLU A 311 3.08 -3.28 13.07
CA GLU A 311 4.45 -3.56 13.50
C GLU A 311 5.31 -2.31 13.30
N HIS A 312 5.72 -1.67 14.39
CA HIS A 312 6.44 -0.40 14.36
C HIS A 312 7.97 -0.55 14.41
N GLY A 313 8.47 -1.69 14.91
CA GLY A 313 9.91 -1.90 15.19
C GLY A 313 10.81 -1.96 13.95
N ALA A 314 10.24 -2.25 12.78
CA ALA A 314 11.02 -2.41 11.54
C ALA A 314 11.40 -1.09 10.85
N LEU A 315 10.87 0.07 11.29
CA LEU A 315 11.14 1.36 10.62
C LEU A 315 12.62 1.74 10.65
N GLY A 316 13.33 1.42 11.73
CA GLY A 316 14.72 1.82 11.94
C GLY A 316 14.88 3.34 12.08
N ALA A 317 15.94 3.90 11.53
CA ALA A 317 16.24 5.34 11.60
C ALA A 317 15.29 6.23 10.78
N GLY A 318 14.38 5.63 9.99
CA GLY A 318 13.36 6.37 9.27
C GLY A 318 13.06 5.83 7.86
N TYR A 319 12.26 6.60 7.15
CA TYR A 319 11.87 6.26 5.79
C TYR A 319 13.07 6.24 4.81
N GLY A 320 13.17 5.18 4.02
CA GLY A 320 14.24 5.02 3.02
C GLY A 320 15.61 4.68 3.59
N VAL A 321 15.77 4.66 4.93
CA VAL A 321 17.00 4.21 5.58
C VAL A 321 16.97 2.70 5.73
N ALA A 322 17.95 2.01 5.13
CA ALA A 322 18.11 0.57 5.24
C ALA A 322 18.42 0.15 6.69
N THR A 323 17.96 -1.03 7.09
CA THR A 323 18.39 -1.68 8.33
C THR A 323 19.14 -2.95 7.98
N ARG A 324 20.10 -3.36 8.83
CA ARG A 324 20.87 -4.60 8.61
C ARG A 324 19.97 -5.82 8.45
N ASP A 325 18.86 -5.87 9.21
CA ASP A 325 17.92 -6.98 9.12
C ASP A 325 17.14 -6.95 7.80
N ALA A 326 16.76 -5.76 7.29
CA ALA A 326 16.15 -5.64 5.98
C ALA A 326 17.10 -6.05 4.85
N GLU A 327 18.38 -5.66 4.91
CA GLU A 327 19.39 -6.06 3.95
C GLU A 327 19.58 -7.58 3.92
N ARG A 328 19.68 -8.19 5.10
CA ARG A 328 19.79 -9.65 5.26
C ARG A 328 18.53 -10.37 4.71
N ALA A 329 17.35 -9.86 5.04
CA ALA A 329 16.08 -10.42 4.55
C ALA A 329 15.95 -10.32 3.02
N VAL A 330 16.43 -9.26 2.39
CA VAL A 330 16.49 -9.11 0.92
C VAL A 330 17.37 -10.18 0.28
N VAL A 331 18.54 -10.46 0.88
CA VAL A 331 19.45 -11.51 0.40
C VAL A 331 18.80 -12.87 0.51
N LEU A 332 18.25 -13.22 1.67
CA LEU A 332 17.58 -14.53 1.89
C LEU A 332 16.39 -14.72 0.95
N ALA A 333 15.57 -13.69 0.76
CA ALA A 333 14.41 -13.76 -0.14
C ALA A 333 14.83 -14.02 -1.60
N ARG A 334 15.92 -13.41 -2.05
CA ARG A 334 16.47 -13.64 -3.39
C ARG A 334 17.05 -15.04 -3.54
N GLU A 335 17.86 -15.51 -2.57
CA GLU A 335 18.56 -16.78 -2.64
C GLU A 335 17.61 -17.98 -2.53
N HIS A 336 16.59 -17.89 -1.67
CA HIS A 336 15.72 -19.01 -1.34
C HIS A 336 14.35 -19.00 -2.04
N ALA A 337 13.96 -17.88 -2.66
CA ALA A 337 12.66 -17.77 -3.33
C ALA A 337 12.71 -16.94 -4.63
N GLY A 338 13.86 -16.46 -5.08
CA GLY A 338 13.98 -15.63 -6.29
C GLY A 338 13.23 -14.30 -6.20
N LEU A 339 12.89 -13.83 -4.98
CA LEU A 339 12.12 -12.61 -4.79
C LEU A 339 13.03 -11.37 -4.87
N SER A 340 12.60 -10.39 -5.67
CA SER A 340 13.25 -9.08 -5.75
C SER A 340 12.61 -8.14 -4.72
N LEU A 341 13.19 -8.07 -3.52
CA LEU A 341 12.78 -7.14 -2.47
C LEU A 341 13.70 -5.92 -2.42
N GLU A 342 13.30 -4.87 -1.68
CA GLU A 342 14.11 -3.68 -1.43
C GLU A 342 14.03 -3.23 0.04
N THR A 343 14.99 -2.45 0.50
CA THR A 343 15.18 -2.15 1.93
C THR A 343 14.27 -1.07 2.50
N THR A 344 13.47 -0.37 1.67
CA THR A 344 12.56 0.67 2.15
C THR A 344 11.27 0.09 2.72
N TYR A 345 10.69 -0.91 2.03
CA TYR A 345 9.39 -1.49 2.35
C TYR A 345 9.44 -3.02 2.55
N THR A 346 9.60 -3.77 1.46
CA THR A 346 9.40 -5.22 1.47
C THR A 346 10.49 -5.97 2.22
N GLY A 347 11.72 -5.49 2.19
CA GLY A 347 12.81 -6.02 3.02
C GLY A 347 12.57 -5.82 4.51
N LYS A 348 12.02 -4.65 4.93
CA LYS A 348 11.64 -4.42 6.33
C LYS A 348 10.49 -5.33 6.77
N ALA A 349 9.51 -5.55 5.88
CA ALA A 349 8.41 -6.46 6.17
C ALA A 349 8.90 -7.92 6.30
N MET A 350 9.80 -8.35 5.43
CA MET A 350 10.41 -9.68 5.51
C MET A 350 11.29 -9.84 6.76
N ALA A 351 12.03 -8.80 7.15
CA ALA A 351 12.81 -8.78 8.39
C ALA A 351 11.92 -8.90 9.63
N ALA A 352 10.79 -8.18 9.66
CA ALA A 352 9.82 -8.28 10.74
C ALA A 352 9.18 -9.67 10.83
N LEU A 353 8.92 -10.31 9.66
CA LEU A 353 8.49 -11.71 9.60
C LEU A 353 9.53 -12.63 10.22
N ALA A 354 10.80 -12.52 9.81
CA ALA A 354 11.91 -13.32 10.35
C ALA A 354 12.07 -13.15 11.86
N ALA A 355 12.01 -11.91 12.36
CA ALA A 355 12.15 -11.61 13.79
C ALA A 355 11.02 -12.22 14.67
N ARG A 356 9.84 -12.41 14.10
CA ARG A 356 8.70 -13.02 14.78
C ARG A 356 8.69 -14.55 14.66
N GLY A 357 9.20 -15.10 13.55
CA GLY A 357 9.31 -16.52 13.30
C GLY A 357 8.00 -17.28 13.58
N THR A 358 8.07 -18.38 14.30
CA THR A 358 6.91 -19.23 14.64
C THR A 358 5.84 -18.56 15.51
N LYS A 359 6.11 -17.38 16.12
CA LYS A 359 5.11 -16.60 16.88
C LYS A 359 4.01 -16.01 15.98
N LEU A 360 4.22 -16.00 14.68
CA LEU A 360 3.19 -15.57 13.71
C LEU A 360 2.06 -16.58 13.55
N GLY A 361 2.32 -17.84 13.83
CA GLY A 361 1.43 -18.97 13.55
C GLY A 361 2.06 -19.93 12.54
N PRO A 362 1.46 -21.11 12.33
CA PRO A 362 2.02 -22.13 11.46
C PRO A 362 2.01 -21.75 9.97
N ARG A 363 0.99 -21.03 9.48
CA ARG A 363 0.82 -20.69 8.06
C ARG A 363 0.89 -19.18 7.87
N VAL A 364 1.99 -18.73 7.27
CA VAL A 364 2.26 -17.32 7.03
C VAL A 364 2.18 -17.03 5.52
N LEU A 365 1.48 -15.97 5.14
CA LEU A 365 1.52 -15.44 3.79
C LEU A 365 2.25 -14.10 3.77
N PHE A 366 3.29 -13.99 2.95
CA PHE A 366 3.97 -12.73 2.68
C PHE A 366 3.43 -12.08 1.41
N TRP A 367 3.06 -10.79 1.48
CA TRP A 367 2.55 -10.04 0.32
C TRP A 367 3.70 -9.36 -0.41
N ALA A 368 4.19 -9.97 -1.49
CA ALA A 368 5.26 -9.43 -2.33
C ALA A 368 4.72 -8.30 -3.22
N SER A 369 4.87 -7.05 -2.77
CA SER A 369 4.32 -5.87 -3.43
C SER A 369 5.36 -5.00 -4.13
N GLN A 370 6.65 -5.38 -4.08
CA GLN A 370 7.73 -4.69 -4.78
C GLN A 370 7.71 -5.08 -6.26
N PRO A 371 7.60 -4.12 -7.20
CA PRO A 371 7.69 -4.45 -8.62
C PRO A 371 9.06 -5.03 -8.96
N GLN A 372 9.08 -5.87 -10.00
CA GLN A 372 10.34 -6.33 -10.58
C GLN A 372 11.16 -5.12 -11.06
N PRO A 373 12.50 -5.15 -10.92
CA PRO A 373 13.34 -4.07 -11.37
C PRO A 373 13.17 -3.80 -12.88
N LEU A 374 12.95 -2.53 -13.23
CA LEU A 374 12.97 -2.12 -14.63
C LEU A 374 14.40 -2.11 -15.17
N ASP A 375 14.56 -2.51 -16.42
CA ASP A 375 15.81 -2.33 -17.17
C ASP A 375 15.93 -0.87 -17.61
N VAL A 376 16.38 -0.03 -16.69
CA VAL A 376 16.61 1.39 -16.89
C VAL A 376 17.97 1.75 -16.31
N ASP A 377 18.84 2.29 -17.15
CA ASP A 377 20.16 2.79 -16.77
C ASP A 377 20.06 4.28 -16.37
N PRO A 378 20.24 4.62 -15.08
CA PRO A 378 20.17 6.02 -14.64
C PRO A 378 21.20 6.93 -15.30
N SER A 379 22.35 6.40 -15.74
CA SER A 379 23.42 7.18 -16.39
C SER A 379 23.03 7.68 -17.79
N LYS A 380 22.05 7.03 -18.44
CA LYS A 380 21.55 7.34 -19.78
C LYS A 380 20.36 8.29 -19.81
N VAL A 381 19.93 8.77 -18.65
CA VAL A 381 18.80 9.71 -18.57
C VAL A 381 19.17 11.07 -19.14
N ASP A 382 18.33 11.60 -20.01
CA ASP A 382 18.46 13.01 -20.43
C ASP A 382 18.23 13.94 -19.22
N ARG A 383 19.31 14.51 -18.71
CA ARG A 383 19.27 15.38 -17.51
C ARG A 383 18.37 16.60 -17.67
N ARG A 384 18.02 16.99 -18.91
CA ARG A 384 17.06 18.08 -19.16
C ARG A 384 15.64 17.74 -18.74
N THR A 385 15.30 16.46 -18.66
CA THR A 385 13.99 15.97 -18.20
C THR A 385 13.87 15.89 -16.68
N VAL A 386 14.98 16.07 -15.94
CA VAL A 386 15.04 15.93 -14.48
C VAL A 386 15.49 17.27 -13.86
N PRO A 387 14.78 17.82 -12.88
CA PRO A 387 15.23 19.02 -12.17
C PRO A 387 16.64 18.89 -11.63
N ARG A 388 17.46 19.95 -11.76
CA ARG A 388 18.88 19.96 -11.35
C ARG A 388 19.06 19.56 -9.88
N SER A 389 18.14 19.93 -9.01
CA SER A 389 18.17 19.57 -7.59
C SER A 389 18.07 18.06 -7.32
N LEU A 390 17.57 17.27 -8.30
CA LEU A 390 17.44 15.81 -8.21
C LEU A 390 18.57 15.03 -8.90
N TRP A 391 19.50 15.67 -9.62
CA TRP A 391 20.57 14.97 -10.36
C TRP A 391 21.42 14.08 -9.46
N ARG A 392 21.65 14.52 -8.21
CA ARG A 392 22.40 13.72 -7.21
C ARG A 392 21.84 12.32 -6.97
N TYR A 393 20.58 12.07 -7.30
CA TYR A 393 19.93 10.77 -7.15
C TYR A 393 20.15 9.84 -8.34
N LEU A 394 20.58 10.36 -9.50
CA LEU A 394 20.96 9.56 -10.67
C LEU A 394 22.36 8.97 -10.53
N GLU A 395 23.16 9.44 -9.59
CA GLU A 395 24.57 9.09 -9.35
C GLU A 395 24.71 8.14 -8.14
N ALA A 396 23.74 7.29 -7.87
CA ALA A 396 23.73 6.43 -6.68
C ALA A 396 24.26 5.02 -6.95
#